data_9e994062ba1a298ae88fa3d5e82c1a63
#
_entry.id   9e994062ba1a298ae88fa3d5e82c1a63
#
_cell.length_a   1.000
_cell.length_b   1.000
_cell.length_c   1.000
_cell.angle_alpha   90.00
_cell.angle_beta   90.00
_cell.angle_gamma   90.00
#
_symmetry.space_group_name_H-M   'P 1'
#
loop_
_entity.id
_entity.type
_entity.pdbx_description
1 polymer ?
#
loop_
_entity_poly.entity_id
_entity_poly.type
_entity_poly.pdbx_seq_one_letter_code
_entity_poly.pdbx_strand_id
1 'polypeptide(L)'
;MARTVMHPLAVTGGMQSKWSDGRSMKKVAGQFIKPNDRLTSFERLEIYNRQYWYRIKDCFYEDYPGLRAVLGERRFERLACAYLTQHPSQSFTLRNLGLWLVGFLQAEPRWIMPLNHLALDMARLEWAHIEAFDNEARPPLETDSLLGVDPAQIRLQLQPHLTLLQLRYELDEFLIQIKQNEGLRSEASNAMELHQARKRSRFKRHLQPKTAFLAVHRNNDTVYYKRLQPGQFRLLCAFQAKATVAEACEQLAESAQADLGQVKPWFESWAALGWFCKFE
;
A
#
# COMPACT_ATOMS: atom_id res chain seq x y z
N MET A 1 10.67 28.14 5.48
CA MET A 1 9.34 28.10 4.86
C MET A 1 8.78 26.67 4.75
N ALA A 2 9.43 25.69 4.11
CA ALA A 2 8.87 24.34 3.97
C ALA A 2 8.39 23.71 5.29
N ARG A 3 9.22 23.66 6.33
CA ARG A 3 8.84 23.17 7.66
C ARG A 3 7.61 23.88 8.24
N THR A 4 7.42 25.16 7.93
CA THR A 4 6.28 25.94 8.44
C THR A 4 4.98 25.57 7.71
N VAL A 5 5.07 25.31 6.40
CA VAL A 5 3.96 24.80 5.60
C VAL A 5 3.57 23.37 6.02
N MET A 6 4.56 22.56 6.37
CA MET A 6 4.34 21.16 6.81
C MET A 6 3.91 21.04 8.28
N HIS A 7 3.86 22.17 9.04
CA HIS A 7 3.44 22.12 10.44
C HIS A 7 2.00 21.57 10.56
N PRO A 8 1.74 20.62 11.48
CA PRO A 8 0.45 19.95 11.58
C PRO A 8 -0.71 20.93 11.73
N LEU A 9 -1.86 20.59 11.17
CA LEU A 9 -3.08 21.37 11.37
C LEU A 9 -3.55 21.29 12.83
N ALA A 10 -4.25 22.33 13.27
CA ALA A 10 -5.03 22.29 14.49
C ALA A 10 -6.22 21.31 14.36
N VAL A 11 -6.78 20.87 15.46
CA VAL A 11 -7.97 19.97 15.48
C VAL A 11 -9.16 20.59 14.73
N THR A 12 -9.21 21.91 14.64
CA THR A 12 -10.23 22.66 13.88
C THR A 12 -10.00 22.68 12.36
N GLY A 13 -8.90 22.09 11.87
CA GLY A 13 -8.54 22.06 10.45
C GLY A 13 -7.84 23.31 9.92
N GLY A 14 -7.58 24.31 10.77
CA GLY A 14 -6.78 25.49 10.45
C GLY A 14 -5.32 25.34 10.84
N MET A 15 -4.46 26.33 10.48
CA MET A 15 -3.09 26.38 10.93
C MET A 15 -3.02 26.64 12.44
N GLN A 16 -2.14 25.95 13.14
CA GLN A 16 -1.90 26.16 14.57
C GLN A 16 -1.42 27.60 14.85
N SER A 17 -1.89 28.18 15.96
CA SER A 17 -1.48 29.54 16.38
C SER A 17 -0.08 29.62 16.96
N LYS A 18 0.50 28.47 17.36
CA LYS A 18 1.83 28.36 17.96
C LYS A 18 2.73 27.45 17.11
N TRP A 19 3.98 27.81 17.02
CA TRP A 19 5.06 26.97 16.49
C TRP A 19 5.50 25.94 17.54
N SER A 20 6.26 24.92 17.13
CA SER A 20 6.73 23.83 18.01
C SER A 20 7.55 24.30 19.23
N ASP A 21 8.19 25.46 19.18
CA ASP A 21 8.94 26.07 20.28
C ASP A 21 8.10 27.06 21.13
N GLY A 22 6.79 27.11 20.90
CA GLY A 22 5.86 28.00 21.64
C GLY A 22 5.75 29.42 21.07
N ARG A 23 6.59 29.85 20.12
CA ARG A 23 6.46 31.17 19.48
C ARG A 23 5.12 31.29 18.73
N SER A 24 4.62 32.52 18.67
CA SER A 24 3.42 32.83 17.89
C SER A 24 3.66 32.54 16.39
N MET A 25 2.78 31.77 15.78
CA MET A 25 2.84 31.49 14.34
C MET A 25 2.71 32.78 13.50
N LYS A 26 2.02 33.82 14.00
CA LYS A 26 1.98 35.14 13.33
C LYS A 26 3.38 35.75 13.16
N LYS A 27 4.23 35.66 14.22
CA LYS A 27 5.64 36.15 14.15
C LYS A 27 6.47 35.29 13.20
N VAL A 28 6.28 33.97 13.23
CA VAL A 28 6.98 33.04 12.33
C VAL A 28 6.58 33.28 10.87
N ALA A 29 5.30 33.47 10.59
CA ALA A 29 4.79 33.78 9.24
C ALA A 29 5.40 35.06 8.66
N GLY A 30 5.51 36.10 9.47
CA GLY A 30 6.09 37.39 9.05
C GLY A 30 7.57 37.30 8.63
N GLN A 31 8.28 36.24 9.01
CA GLN A 31 9.68 36.02 8.56
C GLN A 31 9.77 35.50 7.12
N PHE A 32 8.72 34.91 6.60
CA PHE A 32 8.72 34.22 5.29
C PHE A 32 7.81 34.88 4.25
N ILE A 33 6.71 35.47 4.69
CA ILE A 33 5.64 35.97 3.81
C ILE A 33 5.28 37.39 4.22
N LYS A 34 5.36 38.35 3.28
CA LYS A 34 4.86 39.72 3.49
C LYS A 34 3.33 39.72 3.45
N PRO A 35 2.64 40.56 4.25
CA PRO A 35 1.20 40.74 4.10
C PRO A 35 0.88 41.44 2.75
N ASN A 36 -0.36 41.41 2.34
CA ASN A 36 -0.89 42.22 1.24
C ASN A 36 -2.11 43.01 1.72
N ASP A 37 -2.79 43.72 0.81
CA ASP A 37 -3.93 44.58 1.12
C ASP A 37 -5.16 43.83 1.68
N ARG A 38 -5.19 42.51 1.52
CA ARG A 38 -6.35 41.68 1.91
C ARG A 38 -6.03 40.69 3.02
N LEU A 39 -4.78 40.22 3.13
CA LEU A 39 -4.39 39.12 4.00
C LEU A 39 -3.11 39.43 4.77
N THR A 40 -3.11 39.09 6.04
CA THR A 40 -1.91 39.11 6.90
C THR A 40 -0.93 38.03 6.49
N SER A 41 0.31 38.12 6.94
CA SER A 41 1.33 37.07 6.75
C SER A 41 0.87 35.69 7.25
N PHE A 42 0.14 35.67 8.36
CA PHE A 42 -0.40 34.45 8.94
C PHE A 42 -1.45 33.80 8.03
N GLU A 43 -2.44 34.57 7.58
CA GLU A 43 -3.52 34.07 6.70
C GLU A 43 -2.97 33.58 5.36
N ARG A 44 -1.97 34.26 4.80
CA ARG A 44 -1.28 33.84 3.59
C ARG A 44 -0.52 32.52 3.79
N LEU A 45 0.18 32.36 4.92
CA LEU A 45 0.87 31.13 5.23
C LEU A 45 -0.13 29.98 5.49
N GLU A 46 -1.24 30.27 6.16
CA GLU A 46 -2.31 29.28 6.42
C GLU A 46 -2.88 28.66 5.14
N ILE A 47 -3.06 29.46 4.08
CA ILE A 47 -3.50 28.93 2.78
C ILE A 47 -2.56 27.83 2.29
N TYR A 48 -1.24 28.08 2.30
CA TYR A 48 -0.26 27.07 1.86
C TYR A 48 -0.19 25.87 2.81
N ASN A 49 -0.28 26.08 4.12
CA ASN A 49 -0.30 25.02 5.12
C ASN A 49 -1.52 24.10 4.92
N ARG A 50 -2.71 24.67 4.75
CA ARG A 50 -3.94 23.91 4.50
C ARG A 50 -3.89 23.17 3.17
N GLN A 51 -3.44 23.82 2.09
CA GLN A 51 -3.28 23.19 0.77
C GLN A 51 -2.34 21.98 0.83
N TYR A 52 -1.19 22.11 1.51
CA TYR A 52 -0.27 21.01 1.71
C TYR A 52 -0.94 19.84 2.43
N TRP A 53 -1.58 20.09 3.58
CA TRP A 53 -2.21 19.04 4.38
C TRP A 53 -3.38 18.38 3.68
N TYR A 54 -4.21 19.13 2.98
CA TYR A 54 -5.30 18.56 2.19
C TYR A 54 -4.74 17.68 1.08
N ARG A 55 -3.74 18.14 0.35
CA ARG A 55 -3.12 17.38 -0.73
C ARG A 55 -2.54 16.04 -0.27
N ILE A 56 -1.74 16.02 0.79
CA ILE A 56 -1.15 14.77 1.29
C ILE A 56 -2.20 13.83 1.92
N LYS A 57 -3.24 14.39 2.55
CA LYS A 57 -4.36 13.59 3.07
C LYS A 57 -5.17 12.98 1.94
N ASP A 58 -5.49 13.74 0.92
CA ASP A 58 -6.24 13.24 -0.24
C ASP A 58 -5.50 12.09 -0.91
N CYS A 59 -4.18 12.24 -1.20
CA CYS A 59 -3.37 11.14 -1.71
C CYS A 59 -3.37 9.92 -0.78
N PHE A 60 -3.20 10.14 0.54
CA PHE A 60 -3.21 9.04 1.51
C PHE A 60 -4.58 8.33 1.58
N TYR A 61 -5.67 9.04 1.33
CA TYR A 61 -7.03 8.49 1.29
C TYR A 61 -7.28 7.69 0.01
N GLU A 62 -6.70 8.13 -1.11
CA GLU A 62 -6.72 7.40 -2.39
C GLU A 62 -5.89 6.12 -2.32
N ASP A 63 -4.75 6.15 -1.62
CA ASP A 63 -3.83 5.02 -1.46
C ASP A 63 -4.40 3.93 -0.53
N TYR A 64 -5.18 4.31 0.50
CA TYR A 64 -5.63 3.41 1.57
C TYR A 64 -7.17 3.34 1.76
N PRO A 65 -7.95 3.13 0.67
CA PRO A 65 -9.41 3.07 0.76
C PRO A 65 -9.91 1.86 1.56
N GLY A 66 -9.20 0.71 1.49
CA GLY A 66 -9.52 -0.50 2.23
C GLY A 66 -9.29 -0.34 3.73
N LEU A 67 -8.15 0.21 4.13
CA LEU A 67 -7.85 0.51 5.54
C LEU A 67 -8.87 1.51 6.11
N ARG A 68 -9.23 2.53 5.32
CA ARG A 68 -10.30 3.48 5.67
C ARG A 68 -11.64 2.77 5.87
N ALA A 69 -11.99 1.82 5.01
CA ALA A 69 -13.21 1.03 5.15
C ALA A 69 -13.18 0.11 6.39
N VAL A 70 -12.02 -0.47 6.72
CA VAL A 70 -11.81 -1.31 7.90
C VAL A 70 -11.94 -0.50 9.19
N LEU A 71 -11.29 0.66 9.30
CA LEU A 71 -11.26 1.47 10.51
C LEU A 71 -12.49 2.37 10.68
N GLY A 72 -13.09 2.79 9.57
CA GLY A 72 -14.09 3.85 9.50
C GLY A 72 -13.46 5.24 9.46
N GLU A 73 -14.21 6.21 8.89
CA GLU A 73 -13.73 7.54 8.52
C GLU A 73 -13.00 8.26 9.66
N ARG A 74 -13.64 8.40 10.82
CA ARG A 74 -13.10 9.16 11.96
C ARG A 74 -11.80 8.58 12.52
N ARG A 75 -11.67 7.26 12.55
CA ARG A 75 -10.46 6.61 13.06
C ARG A 75 -9.33 6.69 12.05
N PHE A 76 -9.65 6.46 10.78
CA PHE A 76 -8.70 6.58 9.69
C PHE A 76 -8.14 8.00 9.56
N GLU A 77 -8.98 9.02 9.67
CA GLU A 77 -8.52 10.42 9.66
C GLU A 77 -7.54 10.73 10.80
N ARG A 78 -7.85 10.27 12.02
CA ARG A 78 -6.94 10.44 13.17
C ARG A 78 -5.62 9.71 12.98
N LEU A 79 -5.67 8.49 12.45
CA LEU A 79 -4.50 7.70 12.08
C LEU A 79 -3.66 8.43 11.02
N ALA A 80 -4.28 8.88 9.94
CA ALA A 80 -3.61 9.59 8.85
C ALA A 80 -2.90 10.86 9.36
N CYS A 81 -3.56 11.67 10.17
CA CYS A 81 -2.95 12.85 10.77
C CYS A 81 -1.76 12.50 11.68
N ALA A 82 -1.86 11.46 12.50
CA ALA A 82 -0.78 11.04 13.39
C ALA A 82 0.41 10.49 12.59
N TYR A 83 0.16 9.62 11.62
CA TYR A 83 1.17 9.04 10.76
C TYR A 83 1.90 10.11 9.94
N LEU A 84 1.17 10.95 9.20
CA LEU A 84 1.75 11.99 8.35
C LEU A 84 2.49 13.09 9.13
N THR A 85 2.18 13.25 10.41
CA THR A 85 2.94 14.15 11.31
C THR A 85 4.30 13.56 11.67
N GLN A 86 4.39 12.25 11.90
CA GLN A 86 5.63 11.55 12.24
C GLN A 86 6.47 11.22 10.99
N HIS A 87 5.80 10.94 9.89
CA HIS A 87 6.40 10.57 8.60
C HIS A 87 5.96 11.55 7.50
N PRO A 88 6.41 12.81 7.55
CA PRO A 88 6.07 13.80 6.52
C PRO A 88 6.67 13.40 5.17
N SER A 89 6.07 13.87 4.09
CA SER A 89 6.63 13.67 2.75
C SER A 89 8.05 14.23 2.67
N GLN A 90 8.98 13.42 2.16
CA GLN A 90 10.38 13.78 1.97
C GLN A 90 10.75 13.94 0.50
N SER A 91 9.82 13.73 -0.41
CA SER A 91 10.00 13.77 -1.86
C SER A 91 9.01 14.70 -2.53
N PHE A 92 9.35 15.16 -3.73
CA PHE A 92 8.41 15.87 -4.62
C PHE A 92 7.29 14.97 -5.12
N THR A 93 7.56 13.66 -5.21
CA THR A 93 6.53 12.66 -5.50
C THR A 93 5.90 12.21 -4.18
N LEU A 94 4.60 11.92 -4.20
CA LEU A 94 3.89 11.39 -3.04
C LEU A 94 3.86 9.85 -3.04
N ARG A 95 4.57 9.22 -3.99
CA ARG A 95 4.64 7.77 -4.19
C ARG A 95 4.93 6.99 -2.91
N ASN A 96 5.90 7.46 -2.12
CA ASN A 96 6.36 6.77 -0.92
C ASN A 96 5.69 7.28 0.36
N LEU A 97 4.53 7.93 0.24
CA LEU A 97 3.85 8.53 1.38
C LEU A 97 3.48 7.49 2.44
N GLY A 98 3.11 6.28 2.02
CA GLY A 98 2.73 5.16 2.88
C GLY A 98 3.84 4.19 3.27
N LEU A 99 5.09 4.41 2.84
CA LEU A 99 6.22 3.47 3.00
C LEU A 99 6.40 2.95 4.44
N TRP A 100 6.20 3.79 5.43
CA TRP A 100 6.40 3.45 6.84
C TRP A 100 5.11 3.09 7.57
N LEU A 101 3.95 3.08 6.88
CA LEU A 101 2.65 2.90 7.54
C LEU A 101 2.53 1.56 8.25
N VAL A 102 2.93 0.46 7.62
CA VAL A 102 2.86 -0.88 8.22
C VAL A 102 3.72 -0.94 9.49
N GLY A 103 4.95 -0.45 9.45
CA GLY A 103 5.84 -0.36 10.62
C GLY A 103 5.26 0.53 11.73
N PHE A 104 4.69 1.67 11.36
CA PHE A 104 4.01 2.57 12.30
C PHE A 104 2.83 1.89 13.01
N LEU A 105 1.99 1.16 12.27
CA LEU A 105 0.85 0.43 12.84
C LEU A 105 1.27 -0.72 13.77
N GLN A 106 2.40 -1.37 13.47
CA GLN A 106 2.99 -2.41 14.33
C GLN A 106 3.53 -1.81 15.63
N ALA A 107 4.21 -0.66 15.56
CA ALA A 107 4.77 0.04 16.70
C ALA A 107 3.69 0.69 17.59
N GLU A 108 2.60 1.17 16.98
CA GLU A 108 1.52 1.87 17.65
C GLU A 108 0.14 1.22 17.42
N PRO A 109 -0.11 0.00 17.92
CA PRO A 109 -1.34 -0.75 17.64
C PRO A 109 -2.62 -0.08 18.14
N ARG A 110 -2.52 0.92 19.01
CA ARG A 110 -3.67 1.72 19.50
C ARG A 110 -4.51 2.34 18.39
N TRP A 111 -3.90 2.61 17.24
CA TRP A 111 -4.59 3.21 16.10
C TRP A 111 -5.54 2.23 15.39
N ILE A 112 -5.27 0.94 15.48
CA ILE A 112 -6.00 -0.12 14.77
C ILE A 112 -6.77 -1.08 15.69
N MET A 113 -6.56 -1.01 17.01
CA MET A 113 -7.33 -1.85 17.97
C MET A 113 -8.85 -1.63 17.88
N PRO A 114 -9.69 -2.66 18.01
CA PRO A 114 -9.35 -4.08 18.23
C PRO A 114 -9.15 -4.86 16.93
N LEU A 115 -8.94 -4.21 15.79
CA LEU A 115 -8.89 -4.81 14.44
C LEU A 115 -7.46 -5.06 13.95
N ASN A 116 -6.51 -5.29 14.88
CA ASN A 116 -5.07 -5.26 14.61
C ASN A 116 -4.66 -6.07 13.38
N HIS A 117 -5.00 -7.36 13.35
CA HIS A 117 -4.59 -8.24 12.24
C HIS A 117 -5.27 -7.87 10.93
N LEU A 118 -6.57 -7.54 10.97
CA LEU A 118 -7.32 -7.16 9.79
C LEU A 118 -6.80 -5.85 9.17
N ALA A 119 -6.53 -4.85 10.02
CA ALA A 119 -6.03 -3.56 9.57
C ALA A 119 -4.58 -3.64 9.05
N LEU A 120 -3.72 -4.44 9.71
CA LEU A 120 -2.36 -4.67 9.25
C LEU A 120 -2.32 -5.41 7.90
N ASP A 121 -3.12 -6.47 7.76
CA ASP A 121 -3.21 -7.20 6.50
C ASP A 121 -3.72 -6.32 5.36
N MET A 122 -4.72 -5.47 5.65
CA MET A 122 -5.23 -4.51 4.66
C MET A 122 -4.17 -3.48 4.26
N ALA A 123 -3.47 -2.88 5.23
CA ALA A 123 -2.40 -1.92 4.94
C ALA A 123 -1.26 -2.56 4.13
N ARG A 124 -0.89 -3.82 4.41
CA ARG A 124 0.10 -4.56 3.63
C ARG A 124 -0.36 -4.84 2.20
N LEU A 125 -1.63 -5.19 2.02
CA LEU A 125 -2.21 -5.44 0.70
C LEU A 125 -2.26 -4.17 -0.14
N GLU A 126 -2.66 -3.04 0.46
CA GLU A 126 -2.72 -1.75 -0.24
C GLU A 126 -1.32 -1.22 -0.56
N TRP A 127 -0.36 -1.39 0.34
CA TRP A 127 1.03 -1.05 0.05
C TRP A 127 1.60 -1.89 -1.10
N ALA A 128 1.36 -3.21 -1.11
CA ALA A 128 1.75 -4.07 -2.22
C ALA A 128 1.09 -3.68 -3.54
N HIS A 129 -0.13 -3.15 -3.52
CA HIS A 129 -0.79 -2.61 -4.71
C HIS A 129 -0.04 -1.38 -5.26
N ILE A 130 0.38 -0.46 -4.38
CA ILE A 130 1.15 0.73 -4.75
C ILE A 130 2.51 0.31 -5.32
N GLU A 131 3.21 -0.62 -4.66
CA GLU A 131 4.49 -1.15 -5.16
C GLU A 131 4.34 -1.84 -6.52
N ALA A 132 3.30 -2.64 -6.71
CA ALA A 132 3.05 -3.31 -7.98
C ALA A 132 2.76 -2.31 -9.11
N PHE A 133 2.08 -1.19 -8.82
CA PHE A 133 1.80 -0.15 -9.80
C PHE A 133 3.05 0.67 -10.15
N ASP A 134 3.84 1.06 -9.15
CA ASP A 134 4.90 2.05 -9.28
C ASP A 134 6.30 1.48 -9.55
N ASN A 135 6.57 0.24 -9.13
CA ASN A 135 7.91 -0.34 -9.32
C ASN A 135 8.22 -0.57 -10.81
N GLU A 136 9.50 -0.54 -11.13
CA GLU A 136 10.00 -0.79 -12.49
C GLU A 136 9.59 -2.19 -12.99
N ALA A 137 9.44 -2.31 -14.30
CA ALA A 137 9.39 -3.60 -14.98
C ALA A 137 10.77 -3.87 -15.61
N ARG A 138 11.36 -5.01 -15.31
CA ARG A 138 12.61 -5.47 -15.94
C ARG A 138 12.32 -6.31 -17.16
N PRO A 139 13.27 -6.42 -18.11
CA PRO A 139 13.10 -7.29 -19.25
C PRO A 139 12.72 -8.72 -18.80
N PRO A 140 11.68 -9.33 -19.38
CA PRO A 140 11.27 -10.67 -19.00
C PRO A 140 12.35 -11.68 -19.30
N LEU A 141 12.39 -12.77 -18.53
CA LEU A 141 13.27 -13.89 -18.78
C LEU A 141 12.80 -14.65 -20.02
N GLU A 142 13.72 -14.85 -20.95
CA GLU A 142 13.47 -15.69 -22.13
C GLU A 142 13.62 -17.15 -21.73
N THR A 143 12.52 -17.90 -21.74
CA THR A 143 12.48 -19.31 -21.30
C THR A 143 13.42 -20.21 -22.12
N ASP A 144 13.63 -19.87 -23.40
CA ASP A 144 14.56 -20.60 -24.28
C ASP A 144 16.01 -20.54 -23.81
N SER A 145 16.38 -19.47 -23.06
CA SER A 145 17.72 -19.34 -22.48
C SER A 145 18.03 -20.37 -21.37
N LEU A 146 16.99 -21.03 -20.85
CA LEU A 146 17.11 -22.05 -19.80
C LEU A 146 17.13 -23.49 -20.35
N LEU A 147 16.93 -23.66 -21.67
CA LEU A 147 16.94 -25.00 -22.27
C LEU A 147 18.30 -25.65 -22.14
N GLY A 148 18.33 -26.86 -21.55
CA GLY A 148 19.53 -27.62 -21.35
C GLY A 148 20.43 -27.19 -20.18
N VAL A 149 20.02 -26.17 -19.42
CA VAL A 149 20.74 -25.76 -18.20
C VAL A 149 20.30 -26.64 -17.02
N ASP A 150 21.29 -27.10 -16.23
CA ASP A 150 21.01 -27.86 -15.00
C ASP A 150 20.19 -27.05 -14.01
N PRO A 151 19.05 -27.56 -13.53
CA PRO A 151 18.23 -26.88 -12.52
C PRO A 151 18.98 -26.46 -11.25
N ALA A 152 20.07 -27.15 -10.91
CA ALA A 152 20.94 -26.79 -9.80
C ALA A 152 21.74 -25.48 -10.03
N GLN A 153 21.83 -25.04 -11.29
CA GLN A 153 22.51 -23.79 -11.67
C GLN A 153 21.54 -22.65 -11.98
N ILE A 154 20.26 -22.97 -12.20
CA ILE A 154 19.25 -21.97 -12.55
C ILE A 154 18.82 -21.24 -11.29
N ARG A 155 19.01 -19.90 -11.29
CA ARG A 155 18.39 -18.98 -10.32
C ARG A 155 17.38 -18.11 -11.06
N LEU A 156 16.20 -17.97 -10.48
CA LEU A 156 15.13 -17.15 -11.04
C LEU A 156 14.97 -15.88 -10.22
N GLN A 157 14.90 -14.75 -10.90
CA GLN A 157 14.62 -13.46 -10.26
C GLN A 157 13.17 -13.05 -10.56
N LEU A 158 12.45 -12.68 -9.50
CA LEU A 158 11.09 -12.17 -9.62
C LEU A 158 11.12 -10.70 -10.03
N GLN A 159 10.11 -10.28 -10.78
CA GLN A 159 9.92 -8.88 -11.15
C GLN A 159 9.83 -7.98 -9.90
N PRO A 160 10.43 -6.76 -9.93
CA PRO A 160 10.34 -5.81 -8.81
C PRO A 160 8.91 -5.38 -8.44
N HIS A 161 8.00 -5.44 -9.41
CA HIS A 161 6.58 -5.11 -9.22
C HIS A 161 5.71 -6.31 -8.80
N LEU A 162 6.35 -7.43 -8.40
CA LEU A 162 5.66 -8.60 -7.86
C LEU A 162 5.93 -8.70 -6.35
N THR A 163 4.87 -8.58 -5.56
CA THR A 163 4.93 -8.71 -4.10
C THR A 163 4.19 -9.94 -3.64
N LEU A 164 4.84 -10.78 -2.83
CA LEU A 164 4.24 -11.98 -2.24
C LEU A 164 3.74 -11.68 -0.83
N LEU A 165 2.48 -11.99 -0.57
CA LEU A 165 1.83 -11.75 0.72
C LEU A 165 1.21 -13.02 1.30
N GLN A 166 1.52 -13.28 2.56
CA GLN A 166 0.73 -14.17 3.42
C GLN A 166 -0.11 -13.30 4.35
N LEU A 167 -1.42 -13.39 4.23
CA LEU A 167 -2.42 -12.65 4.99
C LEU A 167 -3.25 -13.60 5.84
N ARG A 168 -3.77 -13.11 6.97
CA ARG A 168 -4.72 -13.85 7.82
C ARG A 168 -6.15 -13.83 7.32
N TYR A 169 -6.44 -12.90 6.38
CA TYR A 169 -7.78 -12.70 5.83
C TYR A 169 -7.74 -12.67 4.31
N GLU A 170 -8.79 -13.17 3.68
CA GLU A 170 -9.00 -13.03 2.23
C GLU A 170 -9.52 -11.61 1.94
N LEU A 171 -8.63 -10.68 1.59
CA LEU A 171 -8.94 -9.25 1.45
C LEU A 171 -8.95 -8.74 0.01
N ASP A 172 -8.48 -9.53 -0.94
CA ASP A 172 -8.39 -9.18 -2.36
C ASP A 172 -9.74 -8.77 -2.96
N GLU A 173 -10.77 -9.60 -2.81
CA GLU A 173 -12.12 -9.28 -3.30
C GLU A 173 -12.73 -8.07 -2.58
N PHE A 174 -12.50 -7.95 -1.27
CA PHE A 174 -12.98 -6.80 -0.51
C PHE A 174 -12.35 -5.49 -1.00
N LEU A 175 -11.04 -5.49 -1.25
CA LEU A 175 -10.34 -4.31 -1.77
C LEU A 175 -10.79 -3.96 -3.20
N ILE A 176 -10.95 -4.96 -4.08
CA ILE A 176 -11.47 -4.76 -5.44
C ILE A 176 -12.85 -4.10 -5.40
N GLN A 177 -13.76 -4.60 -4.57
CA GLN A 177 -15.10 -4.02 -4.44
C GLN A 177 -15.09 -2.58 -3.93
N ILE A 178 -14.17 -2.24 -3.00
CA ILE A 178 -14.03 -0.88 -2.51
C ILE A 178 -13.53 0.04 -3.63
N LYS A 179 -12.49 -0.35 -4.35
CA LYS A 179 -11.92 0.45 -5.46
C LYS A 179 -12.93 0.66 -6.59
N GLN A 180 -13.68 -0.37 -6.97
CA GLN A 180 -14.76 -0.24 -7.97
C GLN A 180 -15.86 0.73 -7.51
N ASN A 181 -16.26 0.66 -6.24
CA ASN A 181 -17.26 1.58 -5.69
C ASN A 181 -16.76 3.02 -5.56
N GLU A 182 -15.46 3.23 -5.40
CA GLU A 182 -14.86 4.58 -5.39
C GLU A 182 -14.76 5.18 -6.79
N GLY A 183 -14.46 4.39 -7.81
CA GLY A 183 -14.56 4.80 -9.20
C GLY A 183 -15.97 5.28 -9.57
N LEU A 184 -17.00 4.56 -9.15
CA LEU A 184 -18.39 4.95 -9.32
C LEU A 184 -18.79 6.21 -8.50
N ARG A 185 -18.09 6.49 -7.39
CA ARG A 185 -18.33 7.68 -6.56
C ARG A 185 -17.87 8.97 -7.21
N SER A 186 -16.80 8.95 -7.98
CA SER A 186 -16.33 10.12 -8.71
C SER A 186 -17.34 10.58 -9.76
N GLU A 187 -18.23 9.67 -10.17
CA GLU A 187 -19.27 9.90 -11.19
C GLU A 187 -20.68 10.10 -10.63
N ALA A 188 -20.93 9.78 -9.34
CA ALA A 188 -22.28 9.76 -8.77
C ALA A 188 -22.49 10.79 -7.65
N SER A 189 -23.74 11.34 -7.57
CA SER A 189 -24.15 12.34 -6.58
C SER A 189 -24.27 11.78 -5.15
N ASN A 190 -24.25 12.67 -4.13
CA ASN A 190 -24.25 12.42 -2.68
C ASN A 190 -25.33 11.46 -2.15
N ALA A 191 -26.40 11.19 -2.90
CA ALA A 191 -27.50 10.29 -2.47
C ALA A 191 -27.08 8.80 -2.32
N MET A 192 -25.97 8.37 -2.94
CA MET A 192 -25.51 6.99 -2.85
C MET A 192 -24.68 6.65 -1.58
N GLU A 193 -24.23 7.63 -0.82
CA GLU A 193 -23.34 7.43 0.32
C GLU A 193 -23.93 6.57 1.45
N LEU A 194 -25.19 6.79 1.80
CA LEU A 194 -25.87 6.07 2.89
C LEU A 194 -26.09 4.58 2.57
N HIS A 195 -26.36 4.25 1.30
CA HIS A 195 -26.59 2.86 0.88
C HIS A 195 -25.28 2.05 0.85
N GLN A 196 -24.18 2.68 0.46
CA GLN A 196 -22.86 2.06 0.39
C GLN A 196 -22.21 1.88 1.76
N ALA A 197 -22.41 2.81 2.69
CA ALA A 197 -21.95 2.65 4.08
C ALA A 197 -22.58 1.42 4.76
N ARG A 198 -23.86 1.14 4.48
CA ARG A 198 -24.56 -0.08 4.95
C ARG A 198 -24.00 -1.36 4.32
N LYS A 199 -23.68 -1.37 3.01
CA LYS A 199 -23.04 -2.50 2.32
C LYS A 199 -21.64 -2.80 2.87
N ARG A 200 -20.80 -1.77 3.08
CA ARG A 200 -19.47 -1.90 3.69
C ARG A 200 -19.50 -2.50 5.09
N SER A 201 -20.44 -2.03 5.92
CA SER A 201 -20.63 -2.58 7.28
C SER A 201 -21.07 -4.05 7.26
N ARG A 202 -21.86 -4.45 6.27
CA ARG A 202 -22.35 -5.81 6.12
C ARG A 202 -21.24 -6.77 5.67
N PHE A 203 -20.40 -6.37 4.72
CA PHE A 203 -19.29 -7.19 4.23
C PHE A 203 -18.20 -7.39 5.29
N LYS A 204 -17.86 -6.33 6.04
CA LYS A 204 -16.90 -6.38 7.15
C LYS A 204 -17.28 -7.40 8.22
N ARG A 205 -18.57 -7.59 8.51
CA ARG A 205 -19.06 -8.57 9.51
C ARG A 205 -18.84 -10.02 9.08
N HIS A 206 -18.59 -10.28 7.81
CA HIS A 206 -18.39 -11.62 7.25
C HIS A 206 -16.93 -11.97 7.03
N LEU A 207 -15.99 -11.04 7.25
CA LEU A 207 -14.56 -11.32 7.16
C LEU A 207 -14.13 -12.17 8.36
N GLN A 208 -13.99 -13.47 8.12
CA GLN A 208 -13.43 -14.41 9.09
C GLN A 208 -11.94 -14.63 8.80
N PRO A 209 -11.13 -14.93 9.84
CA PRO A 209 -9.74 -15.31 9.62
C PRO A 209 -9.66 -16.56 8.74
N LYS A 210 -9.06 -16.40 7.58
CA LYS A 210 -8.76 -17.48 6.64
C LYS A 210 -7.45 -17.12 5.93
N THR A 211 -6.42 -17.89 6.15
CA THR A 211 -5.11 -17.63 5.57
C THR A 211 -5.19 -17.59 4.04
N ALA A 212 -4.69 -16.51 3.46
CA ALA A 212 -4.58 -16.31 2.02
C ALA A 212 -3.12 -16.09 1.63
N PHE A 213 -2.70 -16.70 0.54
CA PHE A 213 -1.43 -16.46 -0.11
C PHE A 213 -1.70 -15.72 -1.42
N LEU A 214 -1.11 -14.56 -1.59
CA LEU A 214 -1.33 -13.70 -2.74
C LEU A 214 -0.02 -13.33 -3.42
N ALA A 215 -0.06 -13.26 -4.74
CA ALA A 215 0.88 -12.53 -5.55
C ALA A 215 0.18 -11.27 -6.06
N VAL A 216 0.69 -10.11 -5.65
CA VAL A 216 0.24 -8.80 -6.16
C VAL A 216 1.22 -8.41 -7.25
N HIS A 217 0.74 -8.21 -8.47
CA HIS A 217 1.60 -7.93 -9.62
C HIS A 217 0.92 -7.02 -10.63
N ARG A 218 1.72 -6.41 -11.51
CA ARG A 218 1.21 -5.60 -12.63
C ARG A 218 1.32 -6.37 -13.93
N ASN A 219 0.30 -6.23 -14.76
CA ASN A 219 0.33 -6.63 -16.16
C ASN A 219 -0.42 -5.58 -16.99
N ASN A 220 0.20 -5.05 -18.06
CA ASN A 220 -0.36 -4.01 -18.92
C ASN A 220 -0.97 -2.84 -18.11
N ASP A 221 -0.18 -2.23 -17.23
CA ASP A 221 -0.54 -1.10 -16.37
C ASP A 221 -1.74 -1.34 -15.42
N THR A 222 -2.15 -2.59 -15.27
CA THR A 222 -3.21 -2.99 -14.34
C THR A 222 -2.65 -3.90 -13.26
N VAL A 223 -3.02 -3.62 -12.01
CA VAL A 223 -2.61 -4.44 -10.84
C VAL A 223 -3.60 -5.57 -10.63
N TYR A 224 -3.07 -6.77 -10.47
CA TYR A 224 -3.81 -8.01 -10.23
C TYR A 224 -3.44 -8.63 -8.89
N TYR A 225 -4.39 -9.32 -8.29
CA TYR A 225 -4.23 -10.13 -7.08
C TYR A 225 -4.45 -11.59 -7.46
N LYS A 226 -3.38 -12.37 -7.56
CA LYS A 226 -3.46 -13.79 -7.86
C LYS A 226 -3.38 -14.59 -6.57
N ARG A 227 -4.43 -15.35 -6.26
CA ARG A 227 -4.41 -16.31 -5.15
C ARG A 227 -3.48 -17.46 -5.49
N LEU A 228 -2.65 -17.83 -4.55
CA LEU A 228 -1.67 -18.89 -4.67
C LEU A 228 -2.03 -20.07 -3.76
N GLN A 229 -1.72 -21.28 -4.20
CA GLN A 229 -1.67 -22.42 -3.31
C GLN A 229 -0.45 -22.35 -2.37
N PRO A 230 -0.47 -22.97 -1.19
CA PRO A 230 0.67 -22.91 -0.27
C PRO A 230 2.00 -23.35 -0.89
N GLY A 231 2.00 -24.38 -1.75
CA GLY A 231 3.19 -24.85 -2.48
C GLY A 231 3.72 -23.81 -3.47
N GLN A 232 2.84 -23.15 -4.23
CA GLN A 232 3.19 -22.06 -5.14
C GLN A 232 3.86 -20.92 -4.39
N PHE A 233 3.26 -20.51 -3.27
CA PHE A 233 3.78 -19.41 -2.45
C PHE A 233 5.18 -19.73 -1.91
N ARG A 234 5.39 -20.94 -1.38
CA ARG A 234 6.71 -21.38 -0.88
C ARG A 234 7.77 -21.33 -1.97
N LEU A 235 7.43 -21.88 -3.16
CA LEU A 235 8.35 -21.92 -4.29
C LEU A 235 8.79 -20.50 -4.73
N LEU A 236 7.82 -19.59 -4.85
CA LEU A 236 8.11 -18.19 -5.17
C LEU A 236 8.91 -17.49 -4.08
N CYS A 237 8.65 -17.76 -2.80
CA CYS A 237 9.46 -17.25 -1.69
C CYS A 237 10.89 -17.77 -1.73
N ALA A 238 11.11 -19.04 -2.12
CA ALA A 238 12.45 -19.58 -2.28
C ALA A 238 13.21 -18.84 -3.39
N PHE A 239 12.58 -18.54 -4.53
CA PHE A 239 13.22 -17.72 -5.58
C PHE A 239 13.49 -16.28 -5.11
N GLN A 240 12.60 -15.69 -4.35
CA GLN A 240 12.84 -14.37 -3.74
C GLN A 240 14.04 -14.41 -2.78
N ALA A 241 14.27 -15.54 -2.11
CA ALA A 241 15.46 -15.80 -1.28
C ALA A 241 16.70 -16.23 -2.10
N LYS A 242 16.63 -16.17 -3.46
CA LYS A 242 17.73 -16.53 -4.39
C LYS A 242 18.11 -18.00 -4.40
N ALA A 243 17.23 -18.92 -3.96
CA ALA A 243 17.44 -20.35 -4.13
C ALA A 243 17.50 -20.73 -5.61
N THR A 244 18.24 -21.77 -5.94
CA THR A 244 18.20 -22.40 -7.27
C THR A 244 16.87 -23.12 -7.48
N VAL A 245 16.55 -23.45 -8.72
CA VAL A 245 15.34 -24.22 -9.04
C VAL A 245 15.36 -25.58 -8.35
N ALA A 246 16.51 -26.25 -8.30
CA ALA A 246 16.68 -27.55 -7.61
C ALA A 246 16.42 -27.39 -6.10
N GLU A 247 17.11 -26.46 -5.43
CA GLU A 247 16.93 -26.18 -3.99
C GLU A 247 15.50 -25.86 -3.62
N ALA A 248 14.83 -25.04 -4.44
CA ALA A 248 13.43 -24.65 -4.22
C ALA A 248 12.46 -25.84 -4.38
N CYS A 249 12.71 -26.73 -5.36
CA CYS A 249 11.94 -27.95 -5.54
C CYS A 249 12.17 -28.97 -4.42
N GLU A 250 13.40 -29.11 -3.91
CA GLU A 250 13.72 -29.93 -2.75
C GLU A 250 13.00 -29.47 -1.49
N GLN A 251 13.06 -28.16 -1.18
CA GLN A 251 12.32 -27.56 -0.07
C GLN A 251 10.81 -27.76 -0.19
N LEU A 252 10.27 -27.73 -1.41
CA LEU A 252 8.86 -28.04 -1.64
C LEU A 252 8.57 -29.51 -1.36
N ALA A 253 9.42 -30.45 -1.84
CA ALA A 253 9.23 -31.89 -1.68
C ALA A 253 9.23 -32.33 -0.21
N GLU A 254 10.00 -31.67 0.65
CA GLU A 254 10.02 -31.93 2.10
C GLU A 254 8.70 -31.50 2.80
N SER A 255 7.86 -30.74 2.12
CA SER A 255 6.61 -30.28 2.70
C SER A 255 5.47 -31.28 2.50
N ALA A 256 4.62 -31.48 3.52
CA ALA A 256 3.47 -32.38 3.47
C ALA A 256 2.40 -32.03 2.40
N GLN A 257 2.58 -30.94 1.67
CA GLN A 257 1.66 -30.39 0.66
C GLN A 257 2.29 -30.38 -0.75
N ALA A 258 3.34 -31.18 -0.98
CA ALA A 258 4.08 -31.23 -2.23
C ALA A 258 3.31 -32.01 -3.30
N ASP A 259 2.73 -31.31 -4.26
CA ASP A 259 2.33 -31.90 -5.55
C ASP A 259 3.39 -31.52 -6.60
N LEU A 260 4.45 -32.32 -6.67
CA LEU A 260 5.54 -32.09 -7.63
C LEU A 260 5.08 -32.18 -9.08
N GLY A 261 3.96 -32.86 -9.36
CA GLY A 261 3.36 -32.94 -10.71
C GLY A 261 2.84 -31.60 -11.20
N GLN A 262 2.53 -30.68 -10.28
CA GLN A 262 2.01 -29.34 -10.61
C GLN A 262 3.10 -28.29 -10.82
N VAL A 263 4.36 -28.59 -10.51
CA VAL A 263 5.46 -27.61 -10.56
C VAL A 263 5.63 -27.06 -11.99
N LYS A 264 5.66 -27.93 -13.00
CA LYS A 264 5.80 -27.51 -14.41
C LYS A 264 4.65 -26.58 -14.85
N PRO A 265 3.35 -26.92 -14.68
CA PRO A 265 2.24 -26.01 -14.97
C PRO A 265 2.34 -24.66 -14.24
N TRP A 266 2.83 -24.64 -13.00
CA TRP A 266 3.02 -23.39 -12.27
C TRP A 266 4.04 -22.49 -12.94
N PHE A 267 5.22 -23.05 -13.29
CA PHE A 267 6.26 -22.31 -14.00
C PHE A 267 5.77 -21.74 -15.34
N GLU A 268 5.08 -22.55 -16.13
CA GLU A 268 4.49 -22.12 -17.40
C GLU A 268 3.54 -20.95 -17.21
N SER A 269 2.66 -21.02 -16.18
CA SER A 269 1.75 -19.94 -15.82
C SER A 269 2.48 -18.66 -15.40
N TRP A 270 3.54 -18.76 -14.57
CA TRP A 270 4.28 -17.60 -14.09
C TRP A 270 5.14 -16.97 -15.19
N ALA A 271 5.71 -17.78 -16.06
CA ALA A 271 6.44 -17.30 -17.24
C ALA A 271 5.50 -16.56 -18.19
N ALA A 272 4.30 -17.11 -18.47
CA ALA A 272 3.28 -16.44 -19.29
C ALA A 272 2.79 -15.12 -18.70
N LEU A 273 2.80 -14.98 -17.35
CA LEU A 273 2.50 -13.73 -16.65
C LEU A 273 3.70 -12.76 -16.60
N GLY A 274 4.87 -13.16 -17.11
CA GLY A 274 6.08 -12.34 -17.10
C GLY A 274 6.66 -12.10 -15.70
N TRP A 275 6.45 -13.03 -14.76
CA TRP A 275 6.87 -12.85 -13.36
C TRP A 275 8.38 -12.98 -13.14
N PHE A 276 9.09 -13.59 -14.09
CA PHE A 276 10.55 -13.73 -14.03
C PHE A 276 11.23 -12.67 -14.90
N CYS A 277 12.35 -12.15 -14.41
CA CYS A 277 13.19 -11.22 -15.15
C CYS A 277 14.64 -11.70 -15.24
N LYS A 278 15.39 -11.09 -16.18
CA LYS A 278 16.83 -11.33 -16.32
C LYS A 278 17.56 -10.82 -15.08
N PHE A 279 18.60 -11.54 -14.65
CA PHE A 279 19.55 -11.01 -13.67
C PHE A 279 20.33 -9.85 -14.32
N GLU A 280 20.58 -8.82 -13.53
CA GLU A 280 21.56 -7.77 -13.86
C GLU A 280 22.97 -8.28 -13.61
#